data_dbafd7f5517df122e548a2b32f28f38e
#
_entry.id   dbafd7f5517df122e548a2b32f28f38e
#
_cell.length_a   1.000
_cell.length_b   1.000
_cell.length_c   1.000
_cell.angle_alpha   90.00
_cell.angle_beta   90.00
_cell.angle_gamma   90.00
#
_symmetry.space_group_name_H-M   'P 1'
#
loop_
_entity.id
_entity.type
_entity.pdbx_description
1 polymer ?
#
loop_
_entity_poly.entity_id
_entity_poly.type
_entity_poly.pdbx_seq_one_letter_code
_entity_poly.pdbx_strand_id
1 'polypeptide(L)'
;MVKQHEILNKPQFEVLLSCKEIPGKAQRSIAARAGISLGSTNKALKDLREKGFLDQAGCVTEAGIQALEPYRVESAVILAAGTASRLAPLSFERPKAMFEVRGEVLIERLIRQLRQAGVNDITVVVGYMKEEFFYLEDEFGVRIVVNPQYAERGNYASLFSARKYLGNTYVCCSDEYYTENVFSPYVYCPYLSTVPGANVERKYVVSCDKAGRITKVAREDASGAVRYYAGPAYLDAALSRRLMDIIEAEYDISFTRDKLWDDILSDHISELEIYEKQFPDDVIYEFDTVADLVAFDRDFFINVDSRILDNICKTLDCTREDITDVTPVKAGLTNLSTLFSVKGQKYIYRHPGKGTEEIVNRKAEAFALQVAKDLGLDDTFVYEQPEEGWKISRYIEGCSELDYGNREQVKRALQMARQLHTSGKVSPYSFDLYQEGAAIAKILRDMSYPLPRDFESLAARVGTVAAKMRKDAGEPVLCHNDFYGPNFLVRGNEMRLIDWEYAAMGDPACDLGNFVAQGSGYSIEETLDILPLYFGRPATEQEQRHCLAAVGVVGWYWYVWAMYKGAMGNPVGEWLYIWYRAAKQFTEAAEKLYE
;
A
#
# COMPACT_ATOMS: atom_id res chain seq x y z
N MET A 1 29.72 -28.78 -12.93
CA MET A 1 28.33 -29.27 -12.81
C MET A 1 27.89 -29.72 -14.19
N VAL A 2 27.40 -30.97 -14.32
CA VAL A 2 26.79 -31.48 -15.55
C VAL A 2 25.53 -30.65 -15.80
N LYS A 3 25.34 -30.09 -17.01
CA LYS A 3 24.11 -29.38 -17.34
C LYS A 3 22.94 -30.37 -17.16
N GLN A 4 21.86 -29.96 -16.45
CA GLN A 4 20.68 -30.80 -16.21
C GLN A 4 20.16 -31.50 -17.49
N HIS A 5 20.27 -30.85 -18.65
CA HIS A 5 19.85 -31.37 -19.95
C HIS A 5 20.73 -32.49 -20.54
N GLU A 6 21.87 -32.84 -19.91
CA GLU A 6 22.76 -33.88 -20.43
C GLU A 6 22.32 -35.31 -20.02
N ILE A 7 21.49 -35.46 -18.96
CA ILE A 7 21.05 -36.76 -18.45
C ILE A 7 19.81 -37.24 -19.21
N LEU A 8 18.77 -36.37 -19.26
CA LEU A 8 17.49 -36.66 -19.92
C LEU A 8 17.14 -35.50 -20.88
N ASN A 9 16.64 -35.84 -22.06
CA ASN A 9 15.93 -34.84 -22.88
C ASN A 9 14.45 -34.74 -22.42
N LYS A 10 13.76 -33.69 -22.82
CA LYS A 10 12.38 -33.43 -22.36
C LYS A 10 11.43 -34.61 -22.55
N PRO A 11 11.35 -35.29 -23.74
CA PRO A 11 10.54 -36.49 -23.87
C PRO A 11 10.92 -37.63 -22.92
N GLN A 12 12.20 -37.84 -22.67
CA GLN A 12 12.69 -38.88 -21.74
C GLN A 12 12.30 -38.53 -20.29
N PHE A 13 12.43 -37.27 -19.88
CA PHE A 13 12.01 -36.79 -18.57
C PHE A 13 10.51 -37.00 -18.37
N GLU A 14 9.66 -36.52 -19.28
CA GLU A 14 8.20 -36.64 -19.17
C GLU A 14 7.73 -38.10 -19.12
N VAL A 15 8.36 -38.97 -19.90
CA VAL A 15 8.03 -40.39 -19.91
C VAL A 15 8.51 -41.08 -18.62
N LEU A 16 9.72 -40.79 -18.14
CA LEU A 16 10.27 -41.38 -16.91
C LEU A 16 9.43 -40.95 -15.69
N LEU A 17 9.06 -39.66 -15.61
CA LEU A 17 8.18 -39.12 -14.59
C LEU A 17 6.80 -39.79 -14.64
N SER A 18 6.20 -39.90 -15.82
CA SER A 18 4.93 -40.59 -16.00
C SER A 18 4.98 -42.05 -15.58
N CYS A 19 6.06 -42.76 -15.90
CA CYS A 19 6.25 -44.15 -15.44
C CYS A 19 6.37 -44.25 -13.91
N LYS A 20 6.95 -43.26 -13.24
CA LYS A 20 7.02 -43.19 -11.76
C LYS A 20 5.64 -42.99 -11.16
N GLU A 21 4.81 -42.10 -11.75
CA GLU A 21 3.48 -41.76 -11.23
C GLU A 21 2.42 -42.83 -11.51
N ILE A 22 2.51 -43.49 -12.66
CA ILE A 22 1.56 -44.53 -13.11
C ILE A 22 2.31 -45.81 -13.52
N PRO A 23 2.96 -46.52 -12.56
CA PRO A 23 3.80 -47.69 -12.87
C PRO A 23 3.02 -48.79 -13.58
N GLY A 24 3.64 -49.44 -14.57
CA GLY A 24 3.10 -50.59 -15.28
C GLY A 24 1.88 -50.32 -16.18
N LYS A 25 1.52 -49.05 -16.43
CA LYS A 25 0.42 -48.70 -17.32
C LYS A 25 0.81 -48.83 -18.80
N ALA A 26 -0.21 -48.99 -19.67
CA ALA A 26 -0.04 -49.08 -21.12
C ALA A 26 0.60 -47.81 -21.71
N GLN A 27 1.39 -47.97 -22.77
CA GLN A 27 2.09 -46.86 -23.45
C GLN A 27 1.17 -45.68 -23.86
N ARG A 28 -0.10 -45.96 -24.19
CA ARG A 28 -1.08 -44.91 -24.47
C ARG A 28 -1.40 -44.05 -23.22
N SER A 29 -1.49 -44.67 -22.07
CA SER A 29 -1.72 -43.95 -20.79
C SER A 29 -0.50 -43.12 -20.40
N ILE A 30 0.71 -43.65 -20.62
CA ILE A 30 1.96 -42.91 -20.42
C ILE A 30 2.05 -41.75 -21.39
N ALA A 31 1.72 -41.92 -22.68
CA ALA A 31 1.74 -40.85 -23.67
C ALA A 31 0.77 -39.73 -23.32
N ALA A 32 -0.47 -40.09 -22.90
CA ALA A 32 -1.47 -39.13 -22.47
C ALA A 32 -1.01 -38.35 -21.25
N ARG A 33 -0.41 -39.03 -20.24
CA ARG A 33 0.11 -38.39 -19.02
C ARG A 33 1.32 -37.50 -19.29
N ALA A 34 2.22 -37.95 -20.17
CA ALA A 34 3.42 -37.21 -20.58
C ALA A 34 3.12 -36.04 -21.54
N GLY A 35 1.90 -35.94 -22.08
CA GLY A 35 1.53 -34.89 -23.02
C GLY A 35 2.26 -34.94 -24.36
N ILE A 36 2.76 -36.13 -24.79
CA ILE A 36 3.54 -36.28 -26.03
C ILE A 36 2.96 -37.39 -26.93
N SER A 37 3.38 -37.38 -28.19
CA SER A 37 2.90 -38.37 -29.15
C SER A 37 3.28 -39.79 -28.78
N LEU A 38 2.46 -40.78 -29.18
CA LEU A 38 2.75 -42.21 -28.91
C LEU A 38 4.09 -42.62 -29.54
N GLY A 39 4.46 -42.08 -30.72
CA GLY A 39 5.74 -42.34 -31.35
C GLY A 39 6.92 -41.85 -30.53
N SER A 40 6.84 -40.61 -30.01
CA SER A 40 7.85 -40.03 -29.11
C SER A 40 7.95 -40.82 -27.81
N THR A 41 6.80 -41.22 -27.24
CA THR A 41 6.73 -42.06 -26.03
C THR A 41 7.44 -43.38 -26.24
N ASN A 42 7.16 -44.09 -27.35
CA ASN A 42 7.78 -45.39 -27.65
C ASN A 42 9.29 -45.26 -27.82
N LYS A 43 9.79 -44.21 -28.47
CA LYS A 43 11.22 -43.94 -28.59
C LYS A 43 11.84 -43.69 -27.21
N ALA A 44 11.23 -42.81 -26.42
CA ALA A 44 11.71 -42.48 -25.08
C ALA A 44 11.72 -43.73 -24.17
N LEU A 45 10.67 -44.59 -24.18
CA LEU A 45 10.62 -45.83 -23.42
C LEU A 45 11.75 -46.80 -23.81
N LYS A 46 12.06 -46.91 -25.11
CA LYS A 46 13.19 -47.71 -25.57
C LYS A 46 14.51 -47.18 -25.06
N ASP A 47 14.77 -45.91 -25.28
CA ASP A 47 16.02 -45.22 -24.85
C ASP A 47 16.23 -45.35 -23.32
N LEU A 48 15.15 -45.17 -22.54
CA LEU A 48 15.18 -45.24 -21.08
C LEU A 48 15.47 -46.66 -20.57
N ARG A 49 14.96 -47.70 -21.28
CA ARG A 49 15.33 -49.11 -20.97
C ARG A 49 16.79 -49.40 -21.32
N GLU A 50 17.26 -48.91 -22.47
CA GLU A 50 18.66 -49.07 -22.89
C GLU A 50 19.63 -48.39 -21.90
N LYS A 51 19.22 -47.26 -21.32
CA LYS A 51 19.95 -46.58 -20.24
C LYS A 51 19.82 -47.24 -18.88
N GLY A 52 18.98 -48.27 -18.72
CA GLY A 52 18.70 -48.92 -17.45
C GLY A 52 17.85 -48.11 -16.46
N PHE A 53 17.18 -47.08 -16.92
CA PHE A 53 16.31 -46.24 -16.10
C PHE A 53 14.90 -46.82 -15.93
N LEU A 54 14.50 -47.70 -16.83
CA LEU A 54 13.30 -48.55 -16.74
C LEU A 54 13.67 -50.01 -16.81
N ASP A 55 12.95 -50.86 -16.07
CA ASP A 55 13.04 -52.31 -16.17
C ASP A 55 12.24 -52.84 -17.38
N GLN A 56 12.23 -54.16 -17.57
CA GLN A 56 11.49 -54.84 -18.65
C GLN A 56 9.96 -54.64 -18.53
N ALA A 57 9.45 -54.50 -17.30
CA ALA A 57 8.05 -54.27 -17.02
C ALA A 57 7.64 -52.78 -17.21
N GLY A 58 8.60 -51.89 -17.43
CA GLY A 58 8.38 -50.45 -17.56
C GLY A 58 8.28 -49.69 -16.23
N CYS A 59 8.73 -50.32 -15.15
CA CYS A 59 8.85 -49.66 -13.83
C CYS A 59 10.18 -48.92 -13.74
N VAL A 60 10.19 -47.79 -12.99
CA VAL A 60 11.38 -46.97 -12.79
C VAL A 60 12.36 -47.67 -11.88
N THR A 61 13.62 -47.81 -12.28
CA THR A 61 14.71 -48.38 -11.50
C THR A 61 15.32 -47.37 -10.54
N GLU A 62 16.18 -47.83 -9.63
CA GLU A 62 16.98 -46.95 -8.76
C GLU A 62 17.81 -45.94 -9.58
N ALA A 63 18.43 -46.38 -10.68
CA ALA A 63 19.16 -45.53 -11.61
C ALA A 63 18.21 -44.50 -12.29
N GLY A 64 16.97 -44.88 -12.57
CA GLY A 64 15.93 -43.97 -13.10
C GLY A 64 15.51 -42.91 -12.07
N ILE A 65 15.40 -43.29 -10.79
CA ILE A 65 15.14 -42.33 -9.70
C ILE A 65 16.28 -41.33 -9.60
N GLN A 66 17.54 -41.82 -9.60
CA GLN A 66 18.72 -40.96 -9.55
C GLN A 66 18.82 -40.02 -10.77
N ALA A 67 18.37 -40.47 -11.94
CA ALA A 67 18.33 -39.62 -13.14
C ALA A 67 17.29 -38.48 -13.06
N LEU A 68 16.26 -38.60 -12.21
CA LEU A 68 15.29 -37.54 -11.94
C LEU A 68 15.77 -36.54 -10.86
N GLU A 69 16.69 -36.92 -9.97
CA GLU A 69 17.12 -36.05 -8.85
C GLU A 69 17.60 -34.63 -9.25
N PRO A 70 18.34 -34.43 -10.38
CA PRO A 70 18.71 -33.08 -10.82
C PRO A 70 17.53 -32.17 -11.14
N TYR A 71 16.35 -32.74 -11.40
CA TYR A 71 15.12 -32.02 -11.73
C TYR A 71 14.18 -31.88 -10.53
N ARG A 72 14.61 -32.35 -9.36
CA ARG A 72 13.81 -32.28 -8.13
C ARG A 72 13.66 -30.83 -7.69
N VAL A 73 12.43 -30.47 -7.32
CA VAL A 73 12.14 -29.21 -6.64
C VAL A 73 12.58 -29.35 -5.18
N GLU A 74 13.49 -28.49 -4.74
CA GLU A 74 14.09 -28.55 -3.42
C GLU A 74 13.32 -27.72 -2.41
N SER A 75 12.77 -26.57 -2.84
CA SER A 75 12.16 -25.60 -1.94
C SER A 75 11.05 -24.78 -2.61
N ALA A 76 10.34 -24.01 -1.78
CA ALA A 76 9.45 -22.95 -2.23
C ALA A 76 9.65 -21.69 -1.42
N VAL A 77 9.53 -20.53 -2.06
CA VAL A 77 9.52 -19.20 -1.44
C VAL A 77 8.17 -18.57 -1.71
N ILE A 78 7.45 -18.20 -0.64
CA ILE A 78 6.16 -17.53 -0.72
C ILE A 78 6.36 -16.05 -0.35
N LEU A 79 6.03 -15.14 -1.27
CA LEU A 79 6.13 -13.70 -1.06
C LEU A 79 4.84 -13.19 -0.41
N ALA A 80 4.91 -12.80 0.87
CA ALA A 80 3.77 -12.39 1.69
C ALA A 80 4.01 -11.08 2.47
N ALA A 81 4.95 -10.23 2.02
CA ALA A 81 5.37 -9.03 2.76
C ALA A 81 4.55 -7.78 2.43
N GLY A 82 3.75 -7.78 1.37
CA GLY A 82 3.06 -6.59 0.84
C GLY A 82 1.90 -6.10 1.71
N THR A 83 1.61 -4.80 1.63
CA THR A 83 0.51 -4.13 2.36
C THR A 83 -0.87 -4.40 1.80
N ALA A 84 -0.98 -4.89 0.55
CA ALA A 84 -2.24 -5.17 -0.14
C ALA A 84 -3.25 -4.00 -0.12
N SER A 85 -2.79 -2.78 -0.32
CA SER A 85 -3.60 -1.55 -0.20
C SER A 85 -4.85 -1.54 -1.08
N ARG A 86 -4.84 -2.26 -2.22
CA ARG A 86 -5.99 -2.42 -3.11
C ARG A 86 -7.13 -3.28 -2.52
N LEU A 87 -6.85 -4.02 -1.45
CA LEU A 87 -7.84 -4.83 -0.71
C LEU A 87 -8.39 -4.10 0.53
N ALA A 88 -8.13 -2.80 0.66
CA ALA A 88 -8.74 -1.98 1.71
C ALA A 88 -10.27 -2.01 1.61
N PRO A 89 -11.01 -2.04 2.74
CA PRO A 89 -10.51 -1.87 4.12
C PRO A 89 -10.01 -3.16 4.78
N LEU A 90 -10.22 -4.34 4.18
CA LEU A 90 -9.91 -5.63 4.79
C LEU A 90 -8.42 -5.80 5.10
N SER A 91 -7.55 -5.26 4.22
CA SER A 91 -6.11 -5.27 4.43
C SER A 91 -5.63 -4.37 5.59
N PHE A 92 -6.50 -3.52 6.15
CA PHE A 92 -6.17 -2.76 7.36
C PHE A 92 -6.23 -3.62 8.63
N GLU A 93 -6.98 -4.71 8.59
CA GLU A 93 -7.22 -5.61 9.73
C GLU A 93 -6.31 -6.84 9.71
N ARG A 94 -5.96 -7.35 8.52
CA ARG A 94 -5.11 -8.53 8.37
C ARG A 94 -4.39 -8.56 7.02
N PRO A 95 -3.24 -9.27 6.92
CA PRO A 95 -2.57 -9.50 5.64
C PRO A 95 -3.47 -10.26 4.65
N LYS A 96 -3.37 -9.94 3.35
CA LYS A 96 -4.17 -10.64 2.32
C LYS A 96 -3.99 -12.16 2.31
N ALA A 97 -2.78 -12.63 2.62
CA ALA A 97 -2.47 -14.05 2.73
C ALA A 97 -3.30 -14.80 3.78
N MET A 98 -3.83 -14.07 4.76
CA MET A 98 -4.67 -14.59 5.86
C MET A 98 -6.17 -14.50 5.55
N PHE A 99 -6.57 -14.08 4.36
CA PHE A 99 -7.98 -14.10 3.99
C PHE A 99 -8.47 -15.54 3.85
N GLU A 100 -9.64 -15.80 4.42
CA GLU A 100 -10.35 -17.05 4.25
C GLU A 100 -11.22 -16.96 3.01
N VAL A 101 -10.90 -17.77 2.00
CA VAL A 101 -11.61 -17.82 0.72
C VAL A 101 -12.13 -19.24 0.55
N ARG A 102 -13.44 -19.38 0.33
CA ARG A 102 -14.12 -20.69 0.27
C ARG A 102 -13.83 -21.60 1.47
N GLY A 103 -13.70 -21.01 2.67
CA GLY A 103 -13.50 -21.75 3.93
C GLY A 103 -12.07 -22.20 4.16
N GLU A 104 -11.07 -21.68 3.41
CA GLU A 104 -9.65 -21.97 3.62
C GLU A 104 -8.81 -20.68 3.63
N VAL A 105 -7.87 -20.57 4.57
CA VAL A 105 -6.90 -19.49 4.61
C VAL A 105 -5.93 -19.64 3.42
N LEU A 106 -5.77 -18.59 2.61
CA LEU A 106 -5.01 -18.64 1.35
C LEU A 106 -3.62 -19.21 1.51
N ILE A 107 -2.83 -18.69 2.44
CA ILE A 107 -1.44 -19.16 2.63
C ILE A 107 -1.36 -20.59 3.15
N GLU A 108 -2.27 -21.00 4.02
CA GLU A 108 -2.30 -22.36 4.52
C GLU A 108 -2.64 -23.37 3.42
N ARG A 109 -3.62 -23.02 2.56
CA ARG A 109 -3.96 -23.81 1.38
C ARG A 109 -2.76 -23.96 0.45
N LEU A 110 -2.05 -22.88 0.17
CA LEU A 110 -0.85 -22.89 -0.66
C LEU A 110 0.24 -23.80 -0.07
N ILE A 111 0.51 -23.70 1.23
CA ILE A 111 1.47 -24.56 1.94
C ILE A 111 1.05 -26.03 1.84
N ARG A 112 -0.25 -26.35 2.04
CA ARG A 112 -0.75 -27.73 1.92
C ARG A 112 -0.56 -28.29 0.51
N GLN A 113 -0.81 -27.49 -0.54
CA GLN A 113 -0.62 -27.93 -1.94
C GLN A 113 0.85 -28.17 -2.27
N LEU A 114 1.77 -27.32 -1.81
CA LEU A 114 3.22 -27.53 -1.96
C LEU A 114 3.66 -28.85 -1.29
N ARG A 115 3.21 -29.10 -0.07
CA ARG A 115 3.52 -30.35 0.65
C ARG A 115 2.94 -31.59 0.00
N GLN A 116 1.72 -31.53 -0.51
CA GLN A 116 1.12 -32.60 -1.29
C GLN A 116 1.94 -32.95 -2.53
N ALA A 117 2.60 -31.95 -3.12
CA ALA A 117 3.55 -32.13 -4.23
C ALA A 117 4.94 -32.60 -3.77
N GLY A 118 5.17 -32.81 -2.46
CA GLY A 118 6.46 -33.26 -1.92
C GLY A 118 7.49 -32.14 -1.70
N VAL A 119 7.09 -30.88 -1.81
CA VAL A 119 7.93 -29.71 -1.51
C VAL A 119 7.76 -29.35 -0.04
N ASN A 120 8.74 -29.67 0.79
CA ASN A 120 8.65 -29.54 2.25
C ASN A 120 9.49 -28.39 2.81
N ASP A 121 10.56 -27.97 2.14
CA ASP A 121 11.36 -26.80 2.54
C ASP A 121 10.69 -25.52 2.01
N ILE A 122 9.83 -24.91 2.83
CA ILE A 122 9.02 -23.76 2.48
C ILE A 122 9.47 -22.56 3.30
N THR A 123 9.78 -21.45 2.62
CA THR A 123 10.14 -20.18 3.23
C THR A 123 9.05 -19.16 2.93
N VAL A 124 8.49 -18.52 3.96
CA VAL A 124 7.51 -17.45 3.83
C VAL A 124 8.20 -16.11 4.13
N VAL A 125 8.20 -15.20 3.17
CA VAL A 125 8.77 -13.87 3.33
C VAL A 125 7.67 -12.90 3.75
N VAL A 126 7.80 -12.34 4.96
CA VAL A 126 6.81 -11.48 5.61
C VAL A 126 7.31 -10.07 5.80
N GLY A 127 6.39 -9.13 5.98
CA GLY A 127 6.71 -7.71 6.22
C GLY A 127 5.57 -7.01 6.94
N TYR A 128 4.52 -6.64 6.21
CA TYR A 128 3.32 -6.02 6.77
C TYR A 128 2.60 -7.00 7.70
N MET A 129 2.29 -6.56 8.94
CA MET A 129 1.65 -7.39 9.97
C MET A 129 2.31 -8.77 10.11
N LYS A 130 3.65 -8.81 10.08
CA LYS A 130 4.44 -10.06 10.09
C LYS A 130 4.11 -11.00 11.25
N GLU A 131 3.63 -10.44 12.35
CA GLU A 131 3.26 -11.18 13.57
C GLU A 131 2.13 -12.19 13.32
N GLU A 132 1.23 -11.89 12.38
CA GLU A 132 0.11 -12.75 11.99
C GLU A 132 0.57 -14.05 11.31
N PHE A 133 1.85 -14.15 10.90
CA PHE A 133 2.40 -15.32 10.21
C PHE A 133 3.19 -16.25 11.12
N PHE A 134 3.52 -15.85 12.35
CA PHE A 134 4.48 -16.61 13.17
C PHE A 134 3.98 -18.00 13.54
N TYR A 135 2.67 -18.20 13.70
CA TYR A 135 2.08 -19.51 13.98
C TYR A 135 2.37 -20.54 12.88
N LEU A 136 2.66 -20.11 11.65
CA LEU A 136 2.96 -21.00 10.55
C LEU A 136 4.25 -21.81 10.77
N GLU A 137 5.19 -21.33 11.59
CA GLU A 137 6.40 -22.07 11.96
C GLU A 137 6.03 -23.32 12.78
N ASP A 138 5.17 -23.15 13.77
CA ASP A 138 4.76 -24.23 14.66
C ASP A 138 3.77 -25.20 14.00
N GLU A 139 2.77 -24.69 13.29
CA GLU A 139 1.69 -25.52 12.73
C GLU A 139 2.08 -26.19 11.40
N PHE A 140 2.86 -25.48 10.60
CA PHE A 140 3.25 -25.93 9.26
C PHE A 140 4.76 -26.15 9.12
N GLY A 141 5.59 -25.97 10.14
CA GLY A 141 7.04 -26.17 10.06
C GLY A 141 7.70 -25.43 8.88
N VAL A 142 7.16 -24.28 8.50
CA VAL A 142 7.76 -23.40 7.47
C VAL A 142 8.81 -22.50 8.12
N ARG A 143 9.64 -21.87 7.30
CA ARG A 143 10.62 -20.89 7.77
C ARG A 143 10.07 -19.49 7.51
N ILE A 144 10.13 -18.59 8.50
CA ILE A 144 9.78 -17.19 8.33
C ILE A 144 11.05 -16.37 8.07
N VAL A 145 10.99 -15.51 7.05
CA VAL A 145 12.01 -14.50 6.73
C VAL A 145 11.36 -13.14 6.71
N VAL A 146 11.89 -12.20 7.51
CA VAL A 146 11.36 -10.83 7.55
C VAL A 146 12.07 -9.97 6.51
N ASN A 147 11.30 -9.31 5.66
CA ASN A 147 11.77 -8.20 4.83
C ASN A 147 11.54 -6.87 5.58
N PRO A 148 12.56 -6.23 6.13
CA PRO A 148 12.38 -4.97 6.87
C PRO A 148 12.09 -3.77 5.94
N GLN A 149 12.35 -3.89 4.65
CA GLN A 149 12.19 -2.82 3.66
C GLN A 149 10.90 -2.94 2.83
N TYR A 150 9.94 -3.74 3.28
CA TYR A 150 8.70 -4.02 2.54
C TYR A 150 7.86 -2.77 2.21
N ALA A 151 7.96 -1.71 3.03
CA ALA A 151 7.26 -0.45 2.83
C ALA A 151 8.02 0.54 1.95
N GLU A 152 9.33 0.30 1.75
CA GLU A 152 10.24 1.22 1.07
C GLU A 152 10.63 0.73 -0.33
N ARG A 153 10.54 -0.57 -0.56
CA ARG A 153 10.98 -1.21 -1.81
C ARG A 153 9.92 -2.18 -2.34
N GLY A 154 9.92 -2.38 -3.64
CA GLY A 154 9.08 -3.38 -4.29
C GLY A 154 9.39 -4.82 -3.85
N ASN A 155 8.59 -5.79 -4.30
CA ASN A 155 8.68 -7.17 -3.83
C ASN A 155 9.96 -7.92 -4.24
N TYR A 156 10.79 -7.34 -5.15
CA TYR A 156 12.14 -7.88 -5.42
C TYR A 156 12.99 -7.91 -4.14
N ALA A 157 12.81 -6.96 -3.23
CA ALA A 157 13.50 -6.95 -1.94
C ALA A 157 13.04 -8.11 -1.03
N SER A 158 11.78 -8.55 -1.17
CA SER A 158 11.30 -9.76 -0.49
C SER A 158 11.98 -11.00 -1.05
N LEU A 159 12.07 -11.14 -2.37
CA LEU A 159 12.78 -12.26 -2.99
C LEU A 159 14.27 -12.25 -2.62
N PHE A 160 14.91 -11.09 -2.62
CA PHE A 160 16.31 -10.93 -2.21
C PHE A 160 16.55 -11.27 -0.73
N SER A 161 15.58 -10.99 0.15
CA SER A 161 15.66 -11.39 1.57
C SER A 161 15.73 -12.91 1.73
N ALA A 162 15.09 -13.66 0.83
CA ALA A 162 15.10 -15.12 0.81
C ALA A 162 16.22 -15.73 -0.05
N ARG A 163 17.14 -14.93 -0.64
CA ARG A 163 18.12 -15.39 -1.65
C ARG A 163 18.92 -16.62 -1.29
N LYS A 164 19.23 -16.85 -0.01
CA LYS A 164 19.99 -18.01 0.46
C LYS A 164 19.18 -19.32 0.45
N TYR A 165 17.86 -19.23 0.23
CA TYR A 165 16.96 -20.38 0.15
C TYR A 165 16.52 -20.70 -1.28
N LEU A 166 17.05 -19.97 -2.26
CA LEU A 166 16.78 -20.20 -3.67
C LEU A 166 17.74 -21.22 -4.24
N GLY A 167 17.22 -22.12 -5.01
CA GLY A 167 17.91 -23.18 -5.74
C GLY A 167 16.99 -23.67 -6.85
N ASN A 168 16.64 -24.94 -6.84
CA ASN A 168 15.53 -25.50 -7.60
C ASN A 168 14.21 -25.19 -6.86
N THR A 169 13.66 -23.99 -7.06
CA THR A 169 12.70 -23.38 -6.13
C THR A 169 11.45 -22.90 -6.85
N TYR A 170 10.28 -23.14 -6.26
CA TYR A 170 9.07 -22.42 -6.61
C TYR A 170 9.06 -21.03 -5.95
N VAL A 171 8.75 -19.99 -6.72
CA VAL A 171 8.42 -18.66 -6.22
C VAL A 171 6.91 -18.45 -6.40
N CYS A 172 6.21 -18.18 -5.31
CA CYS A 172 4.77 -18.06 -5.24
C CYS A 172 4.38 -16.71 -4.63
N CYS A 173 3.26 -16.14 -5.07
CA CYS A 173 2.62 -15.02 -4.41
C CYS A 173 1.54 -15.53 -3.43
N SER A 174 1.36 -14.83 -2.32
CA SER A 174 0.44 -15.26 -1.25
C SER A 174 -1.02 -14.89 -1.48
N ASP A 175 -1.33 -14.23 -2.59
CA ASP A 175 -2.65 -13.76 -3.03
C ASP A 175 -3.25 -14.61 -4.15
N GLU A 176 -2.65 -15.76 -4.42
CA GLU A 176 -3.08 -16.68 -5.46
C GLU A 176 -3.88 -17.84 -4.87
N TYR A 177 -4.90 -18.25 -5.60
CA TYR A 177 -5.70 -19.44 -5.28
C TYR A 177 -5.66 -20.42 -6.46
N TYR A 178 -5.26 -21.65 -6.20
CA TYR A 178 -5.22 -22.72 -7.18
C TYR A 178 -6.38 -23.69 -6.94
N THR A 179 -7.27 -23.85 -7.92
CA THR A 179 -8.44 -24.76 -7.80
C THR A 179 -8.02 -26.21 -7.76
N GLU A 180 -6.89 -26.55 -8.39
CA GLU A 180 -6.23 -27.85 -8.32
C GLU A 180 -4.74 -27.66 -7.96
N ASN A 181 -4.05 -28.76 -7.63
CA ASN A 181 -2.63 -28.67 -7.29
C ASN A 181 -1.79 -28.49 -8.56
N VAL A 182 -1.18 -27.31 -8.73
CA VAL A 182 -0.36 -26.92 -9.90
C VAL A 182 1.12 -27.34 -9.77
N PHE A 183 1.52 -27.79 -8.59
CA PHE A 183 2.89 -28.13 -8.27
C PHE A 183 3.27 -29.57 -8.65
N SER A 184 4.54 -29.76 -8.97
CA SER A 184 5.12 -31.07 -9.26
C SER A 184 6.43 -31.24 -8.45
N PRO A 185 6.74 -32.45 -7.99
CA PRO A 185 7.99 -32.71 -7.26
C PRO A 185 9.23 -32.66 -8.17
N TYR A 186 9.06 -32.73 -9.47
CA TYR A 186 10.13 -32.66 -10.47
C TYR A 186 9.73 -31.73 -11.62
N VAL A 187 10.64 -30.88 -12.05
CA VAL A 187 10.44 -29.92 -13.14
C VAL A 187 11.62 -29.93 -14.09
N TYR A 188 11.35 -30.02 -15.39
CA TYR A 188 12.39 -30.15 -16.41
C TYR A 188 13.21 -28.89 -16.63
N CYS A 189 12.59 -27.74 -16.69
CA CYS A 189 13.24 -26.45 -16.95
C CYS A 189 12.50 -25.32 -16.21
N PRO A 190 13.20 -24.20 -15.96
CA PRO A 190 12.56 -23.03 -15.33
C PRO A 190 11.41 -22.49 -16.17
N TYR A 191 10.34 -22.03 -15.51
CA TYR A 191 9.14 -21.55 -16.19
C TYR A 191 8.42 -20.43 -15.43
N LEU A 192 7.66 -19.64 -16.18
CA LEU A 192 6.57 -18.83 -15.67
C LEU A 192 5.23 -19.50 -16.02
N SER A 193 4.33 -19.56 -15.04
CA SER A 193 2.95 -19.98 -15.26
C SER A 193 2.21 -18.93 -16.06
N THR A 194 1.41 -19.32 -17.06
CA THR A 194 0.59 -18.39 -17.81
C THR A 194 -0.84 -18.89 -17.91
N VAL A 195 -1.78 -17.95 -17.90
CA VAL A 195 -3.20 -18.18 -18.14
C VAL A 195 -3.69 -17.37 -19.35
N PRO A 196 -4.73 -17.84 -20.07
CA PRO A 196 -5.32 -17.05 -21.13
C PRO A 196 -6.11 -15.88 -20.57
N GLY A 197 -6.12 -14.76 -21.28
CA GLY A 197 -6.94 -13.61 -20.98
C GLY A 197 -7.42 -12.92 -22.25
N ALA A 198 -8.51 -12.16 -22.12
CA ALA A 198 -9.02 -11.31 -23.17
C ALA A 198 -9.25 -9.91 -22.59
N ASN A 199 -8.67 -8.88 -23.25
CA ASN A 199 -8.75 -7.48 -22.78
C ASN A 199 -8.22 -7.31 -21.34
N VAL A 200 -6.96 -7.71 -21.12
CA VAL A 200 -6.30 -7.59 -19.82
C VAL A 200 -5.74 -6.18 -19.60
N GLU A 201 -5.81 -5.70 -18.36
CA GLU A 201 -5.29 -4.40 -17.96
C GLU A 201 -4.10 -4.59 -17.03
N ARG A 202 -2.97 -3.95 -17.35
CA ARG A 202 -1.74 -3.90 -16.54
C ARG A 202 -1.23 -5.28 -16.07
N LYS A 203 -1.43 -6.34 -16.89
CA LYS A 203 -0.89 -7.68 -16.61
C LYS A 203 0.44 -7.88 -17.37
N TYR A 204 1.27 -8.80 -16.87
CA TYR A 204 2.53 -9.18 -17.53
C TYR A 204 2.23 -10.10 -18.71
N VAL A 205 2.06 -9.52 -19.88
CA VAL A 205 1.80 -10.26 -21.13
C VAL A 205 3.07 -10.96 -21.58
N VAL A 206 2.95 -12.24 -21.93
CA VAL A 206 4.07 -13.12 -22.28
C VAL A 206 4.04 -13.43 -23.77
N SER A 207 5.22 -13.40 -24.42
CA SER A 207 5.44 -13.86 -25.79
C SER A 207 6.55 -14.90 -25.81
N CYS A 208 6.35 -15.97 -26.61
CA CYS A 208 7.26 -17.10 -26.69
C CYS A 208 7.71 -17.37 -28.13
N ASP A 209 8.87 -18.01 -28.26
CA ASP A 209 9.30 -18.60 -29.50
C ASP A 209 8.60 -19.97 -29.75
N LYS A 210 8.93 -20.61 -30.88
CA LYS A 210 8.34 -21.91 -31.26
C LYS A 210 8.68 -23.06 -30.29
N ALA A 211 9.72 -22.91 -29.49
CA ALA A 211 10.14 -23.88 -28.49
C ALA A 211 9.48 -23.66 -27.12
N GLY A 212 8.68 -22.59 -26.99
CA GLY A 212 8.06 -22.20 -25.73
C GLY A 212 8.99 -21.41 -24.81
N ARG A 213 10.16 -20.99 -25.29
CA ARG A 213 11.03 -20.07 -24.55
C ARG A 213 10.42 -18.69 -24.57
N ILE A 214 10.35 -18.05 -23.40
CA ILE A 214 9.84 -16.69 -23.26
C ILE A 214 10.84 -15.70 -23.86
N THR A 215 10.38 -14.86 -24.77
CA THR A 215 11.17 -13.85 -25.48
C THR A 215 10.82 -12.43 -25.07
N LYS A 216 9.61 -12.22 -24.52
CA LYS A 216 9.14 -10.94 -24.02
C LYS A 216 8.22 -11.18 -22.84
N VAL A 217 8.38 -10.39 -21.79
CA VAL A 217 7.41 -10.18 -20.72
C VAL A 217 7.21 -8.67 -20.65
N ALA A 218 5.98 -8.19 -20.68
CA ALA A 218 5.72 -6.74 -20.61
C ALA A 218 4.46 -6.47 -19.81
N ARG A 219 4.54 -5.52 -18.88
CA ARG A 219 3.38 -5.06 -18.13
C ARG A 219 2.62 -4.03 -18.95
N GLU A 220 1.55 -4.48 -19.60
CA GLU A 220 0.79 -3.68 -20.57
C GLU A 220 -0.71 -3.98 -20.52
N ASP A 221 -1.50 -3.06 -21.08
CA ASP A 221 -2.88 -3.30 -21.42
C ASP A 221 -2.91 -3.99 -22.79
N ALA A 222 -3.62 -5.10 -22.90
CA ALA A 222 -3.71 -5.83 -24.15
C ALA A 222 -5.15 -6.16 -24.49
N SER A 223 -5.52 -5.90 -25.76
CA SER A 223 -6.82 -6.26 -26.34
C SER A 223 -6.73 -7.55 -27.15
N GLY A 224 -7.82 -8.34 -27.14
CA GLY A 224 -7.86 -9.63 -27.79
C GLY A 224 -7.29 -10.76 -26.93
N ALA A 225 -7.15 -11.95 -27.52
CA ALA A 225 -6.67 -13.13 -26.81
C ALA A 225 -5.14 -13.05 -26.60
N VAL A 226 -4.73 -13.03 -25.34
CA VAL A 226 -3.33 -13.02 -24.92
C VAL A 226 -3.09 -14.08 -23.85
N ARG A 227 -1.83 -14.35 -23.53
CA ARG A 227 -1.44 -15.07 -22.32
C ARG A 227 -0.64 -14.14 -21.45
N TYR A 228 -0.90 -14.17 -20.15
CA TYR A 228 -0.21 -13.34 -19.17
C TYR A 228 0.29 -14.20 -18.00
N TYR A 229 1.35 -13.74 -17.36
CA TYR A 229 1.93 -14.39 -16.19
C TYR A 229 0.96 -14.26 -15.00
N ALA A 230 0.61 -15.40 -14.43
CA ALA A 230 -0.10 -15.56 -13.17
C ALA A 230 0.20 -16.94 -12.60
N GLY A 231 0.35 -17.05 -11.31
CA GLY A 231 0.68 -18.30 -10.63
C GLY A 231 2.17 -18.47 -10.33
N PRO A 232 2.59 -19.67 -9.92
CA PRO A 232 3.94 -19.91 -9.46
C PRO A 232 4.95 -19.82 -10.63
N ALA A 233 6.12 -19.24 -10.34
CA ALA A 233 7.30 -19.44 -11.17
C ALA A 233 8.14 -20.59 -10.60
N TYR A 234 8.81 -21.33 -11.48
CA TYR A 234 9.86 -22.26 -11.08
C TYR A 234 11.21 -21.76 -11.58
N LEU A 235 12.15 -21.62 -10.66
CA LEU A 235 13.53 -21.25 -10.95
C LEU A 235 14.42 -22.45 -10.66
N ASP A 236 15.25 -22.84 -11.61
CA ASP A 236 16.33 -23.80 -11.31
C ASP A 236 17.50 -23.09 -10.63
N ALA A 237 18.46 -23.85 -10.12
CA ALA A 237 19.60 -23.31 -9.39
C ALA A 237 20.47 -22.35 -10.23
N ALA A 238 20.48 -22.47 -11.56
CA ALA A 238 21.23 -21.59 -12.44
C ALA A 238 20.52 -20.27 -12.63
N LEU A 239 19.21 -20.30 -12.92
CA LEU A 239 18.38 -19.11 -13.05
C LEU A 239 18.25 -18.36 -11.72
N SER A 240 18.04 -19.09 -10.60
CA SER A 240 18.01 -18.49 -9.26
C SER A 240 19.26 -17.67 -8.97
N ARG A 241 20.42 -18.22 -9.25
CA ARG A 241 21.71 -17.52 -9.07
C ARG A 241 21.81 -16.30 -9.98
N ARG A 242 21.53 -16.46 -11.27
CA ARG A 242 21.62 -15.36 -12.23
C ARG A 242 20.68 -14.22 -11.89
N LEU A 243 19.43 -14.54 -11.51
CA LEU A 243 18.45 -13.52 -11.11
C LEU A 243 18.89 -12.79 -9.84
N MET A 244 19.47 -13.50 -8.87
CA MET A 244 19.99 -12.86 -7.65
C MET A 244 21.18 -11.95 -7.94
N ASP A 245 22.10 -12.35 -8.83
CA ASP A 245 23.22 -11.50 -9.25
C ASP A 245 22.71 -10.18 -9.88
N ILE A 246 21.64 -10.26 -10.69
CA ILE A 246 21.00 -9.07 -11.30
C ILE A 246 20.38 -8.19 -10.22
N ILE A 247 19.56 -8.78 -9.35
CA ILE A 247 18.90 -8.02 -8.27
C ILE A 247 19.92 -7.37 -7.34
N GLU A 248 21.00 -8.06 -6.98
CA GLU A 248 22.06 -7.51 -6.12
C GLU A 248 22.77 -6.32 -6.79
N ALA A 249 23.04 -6.42 -8.10
CA ALA A 249 23.65 -5.34 -8.86
C ALA A 249 22.75 -4.08 -8.97
N GLU A 250 21.45 -4.27 -9.00
CA GLU A 250 20.47 -3.17 -9.13
C GLU A 250 19.87 -2.71 -7.80
N TYR A 251 20.18 -3.38 -6.68
CA TYR A 251 19.46 -3.23 -5.40
C TYR A 251 19.39 -1.79 -4.90
N ASP A 252 20.48 -1.04 -5.00
CA ASP A 252 20.58 0.34 -4.51
C ASP A 252 20.38 1.41 -5.61
N ILE A 253 20.01 1.00 -6.81
CA ILE A 253 19.68 1.94 -7.88
C ILE A 253 18.28 2.53 -7.59
N SER A 254 18.19 3.86 -7.55
CA SER A 254 16.95 4.56 -7.20
C SER A 254 15.76 4.21 -8.11
N PHE A 255 16.04 3.97 -9.40
CA PHE A 255 15.02 3.57 -10.39
C PHE A 255 14.44 2.17 -10.14
N THR A 256 15.19 1.29 -9.46
CA THR A 256 14.73 -0.08 -9.13
C THR A 256 13.87 -0.14 -7.88
N ARG A 257 13.87 0.90 -7.06
CA ARG A 257 13.27 0.92 -5.72
C ARG A 257 11.83 0.39 -5.68
N ASP A 258 11.00 0.78 -6.63
CA ASP A 258 9.58 0.46 -6.67
C ASP A 258 9.22 -0.72 -7.59
N LYS A 259 10.25 -1.35 -8.23
CA LYS A 259 10.04 -2.48 -9.14
C LYS A 259 9.56 -3.72 -8.40
N LEU A 260 8.77 -4.52 -9.09
CA LEU A 260 8.50 -5.89 -8.72
C LEU A 260 9.65 -6.78 -9.23
N TRP A 261 9.82 -7.98 -8.67
CA TRP A 261 10.80 -8.95 -9.20
C TRP A 261 10.48 -9.36 -10.64
N ASP A 262 9.20 -9.33 -10.99
CA ASP A 262 8.67 -9.56 -12.34
C ASP A 262 9.12 -8.45 -13.32
N ASP A 263 9.21 -7.19 -12.86
CA ASP A 263 9.74 -6.09 -13.67
C ASP A 263 11.22 -6.29 -13.95
N ILE A 264 12.02 -6.70 -12.95
CA ILE A 264 13.44 -6.99 -13.13
C ILE A 264 13.64 -8.18 -14.08
N LEU A 265 12.84 -9.25 -13.92
CA LEU A 265 12.86 -10.38 -14.82
C LEU A 265 12.50 -9.96 -16.27
N SER A 266 11.51 -9.10 -16.43
CA SER A 266 11.08 -8.54 -17.71
C SER A 266 12.23 -7.77 -18.39
N ASP A 267 12.89 -6.88 -17.65
CA ASP A 267 13.98 -6.04 -18.17
C ASP A 267 15.18 -6.88 -18.65
N HIS A 268 15.41 -8.02 -18.02
CA HIS A 268 16.55 -8.92 -18.31
C HIS A 268 16.16 -10.20 -19.04
N ILE A 269 14.94 -10.31 -19.57
CA ILE A 269 14.42 -11.56 -20.16
C ILE A 269 15.30 -12.11 -21.29
N SER A 270 15.99 -11.24 -22.03
CA SER A 270 16.90 -11.66 -23.11
C SER A 270 18.15 -12.41 -22.60
N GLU A 271 18.54 -12.21 -21.35
CA GLU A 271 19.68 -12.83 -20.68
C GLU A 271 19.31 -14.10 -19.92
N LEU A 272 18.00 -14.36 -19.77
CA LEU A 272 17.46 -15.44 -18.97
C LEU A 272 16.92 -16.55 -19.87
N GLU A 273 17.14 -17.79 -19.45
CA GLU A 273 16.55 -18.95 -20.12
C GLU A 273 15.38 -19.45 -19.30
N ILE A 274 14.15 -19.04 -19.68
CA ILE A 274 12.90 -19.38 -18.99
C ILE A 274 11.82 -19.71 -20.01
N TYR A 275 10.93 -20.63 -19.65
CA TYR A 275 9.92 -21.19 -20.55
C TYR A 275 8.50 -20.87 -20.04
N GLU A 276 7.51 -21.01 -20.92
CA GLU A 276 6.11 -20.88 -20.57
C GLU A 276 5.54 -22.23 -20.11
N LYS A 277 4.81 -22.24 -19.00
CA LYS A 277 3.93 -23.33 -18.58
C LYS A 277 2.48 -22.85 -18.57
N GLN A 278 1.70 -23.35 -19.53
CA GLN A 278 0.34 -22.91 -19.74
C GLN A 278 -0.64 -23.63 -18.81
N PHE A 279 -1.54 -22.86 -18.20
CA PHE A 279 -2.68 -23.35 -17.44
C PHE A 279 -4.00 -22.87 -18.05
N PRO A 280 -5.12 -23.59 -17.83
CA PRO A 280 -6.46 -23.11 -18.12
C PRO A 280 -6.83 -21.87 -17.29
N ASP A 281 -7.84 -21.13 -17.72
CA ASP A 281 -8.31 -19.90 -17.07
C ASP A 281 -9.05 -20.12 -15.73
N ASP A 282 -9.48 -21.37 -15.47
CA ASP A 282 -10.20 -21.77 -14.26
C ASP A 282 -9.31 -22.44 -13.17
N VAL A 283 -7.99 -22.43 -13.37
CA VAL A 283 -7.03 -23.09 -12.45
C VAL A 283 -6.37 -22.12 -11.50
N ILE A 284 -5.97 -20.95 -11.97
CA ILE A 284 -5.19 -19.96 -11.22
C ILE A 284 -5.99 -18.66 -11.09
N TYR A 285 -6.25 -18.23 -9.89
CA TYR A 285 -6.90 -16.96 -9.56
C TYR A 285 -5.96 -16.10 -8.73
N GLU A 286 -5.86 -14.82 -9.08
CA GLU A 286 -5.10 -13.80 -8.37
C GLU A 286 -6.08 -12.76 -7.82
N PHE A 287 -5.98 -12.42 -6.55
CA PHE A 287 -6.89 -11.47 -5.90
C PHE A 287 -6.18 -10.13 -5.68
N ASP A 288 -6.37 -9.22 -6.60
CA ASP A 288 -5.80 -7.88 -6.57
C ASP A 288 -6.70 -6.88 -5.85
N THR A 289 -8.01 -7.08 -5.93
CA THR A 289 -9.05 -6.17 -5.40
C THR A 289 -10.12 -6.95 -4.62
N VAL A 290 -10.93 -6.23 -3.84
CA VAL A 290 -12.10 -6.81 -3.18
C VAL A 290 -13.10 -7.38 -4.21
N ALA A 291 -13.21 -6.72 -5.37
CA ALA A 291 -14.09 -7.19 -6.44
C ALA A 291 -13.67 -8.58 -6.99
N ASP A 292 -12.37 -8.86 -7.09
CA ASP A 292 -11.86 -10.17 -7.52
C ASP A 292 -12.25 -11.27 -6.52
N LEU A 293 -12.13 -10.99 -5.22
CA LEU A 293 -12.53 -11.91 -4.15
C LEU A 293 -14.03 -12.20 -4.21
N VAL A 294 -14.86 -11.18 -4.33
CA VAL A 294 -16.33 -11.33 -4.41
C VAL A 294 -16.76 -12.02 -5.71
N ALA A 295 -16.08 -11.76 -6.82
CA ALA A 295 -16.36 -12.44 -8.09
C ALA A 295 -16.05 -13.95 -8.02
N PHE A 296 -15.01 -14.34 -7.28
CA PHE A 296 -14.61 -15.73 -7.10
C PHE A 296 -15.42 -16.44 -5.99
N ASP A 297 -15.65 -15.77 -4.87
CA ASP A 297 -16.40 -16.26 -3.72
C ASP A 297 -17.51 -15.26 -3.39
N ARG A 298 -18.73 -15.53 -3.86
CA ARG A 298 -19.87 -14.60 -3.72
C ARG A 298 -20.23 -14.30 -2.27
N ASP A 299 -19.97 -15.26 -1.38
CA ASP A 299 -20.29 -15.15 0.04
C ASP A 299 -19.11 -14.59 0.84
N PHE A 300 -17.96 -14.31 0.19
CA PHE A 300 -16.74 -13.84 0.85
C PHE A 300 -17.00 -12.62 1.73
N PHE A 301 -17.69 -11.60 1.20
CA PHE A 301 -17.92 -10.34 1.90
C PHE A 301 -18.89 -10.49 3.09
N ILE A 302 -19.78 -11.48 3.00
CA ILE A 302 -20.71 -11.84 4.09
C ILE A 302 -19.97 -12.58 5.20
N ASN A 303 -19.09 -13.51 4.82
CA ASN A 303 -18.45 -14.45 5.75
C ASN A 303 -17.13 -13.95 6.34
N VAL A 304 -16.45 -12.99 5.68
CA VAL A 304 -15.17 -12.48 6.16
C VAL A 304 -15.31 -11.88 7.56
N ASP A 305 -14.45 -12.31 8.48
CA ASP A 305 -14.34 -11.70 9.80
C ASP A 305 -13.69 -10.31 9.66
N SER A 306 -14.50 -9.24 9.83
CA SER A 306 -14.08 -7.84 9.69
C SER A 306 -14.87 -6.93 10.63
N ARG A 307 -14.17 -6.36 11.59
CA ARG A 307 -14.72 -5.34 12.50
C ARG A 307 -15.07 -4.05 11.76
N ILE A 308 -14.33 -3.73 10.69
CA ILE A 308 -14.59 -2.55 9.86
C ILE A 308 -15.96 -2.67 9.18
N LEU A 309 -16.25 -3.83 8.58
CA LEU A 309 -17.54 -4.06 7.95
C LEU A 309 -18.68 -4.05 8.99
N ASP A 310 -18.46 -4.62 10.17
CA ASP A 310 -19.43 -4.58 11.27
C ASP A 310 -19.69 -3.16 11.76
N ASN A 311 -18.64 -2.33 11.87
CA ASN A 311 -18.75 -0.93 12.22
C ASN A 311 -19.57 -0.15 11.18
N ILE A 312 -19.35 -0.41 9.89
CA ILE A 312 -20.12 0.19 8.79
C ILE A 312 -21.59 -0.23 8.90
N CYS A 313 -21.86 -1.53 9.00
CA CYS A 313 -23.25 -2.05 9.09
C CYS A 313 -23.99 -1.47 10.28
N LYS A 314 -23.35 -1.45 11.45
CA LYS A 314 -23.95 -0.89 12.68
C LYS A 314 -24.21 0.62 12.57
N THR A 315 -23.29 1.36 11.98
CA THR A 315 -23.38 2.83 11.91
C THR A 315 -24.41 3.30 10.89
N LEU A 316 -24.51 2.59 9.75
CA LEU A 316 -25.39 2.97 8.64
C LEU A 316 -26.71 2.20 8.61
N ASP A 317 -26.96 1.34 9.59
CA ASP A 317 -28.15 0.46 9.66
C ASP A 317 -28.36 -0.28 8.33
N CYS A 318 -27.35 -1.07 7.95
CA CYS A 318 -27.34 -1.83 6.71
C CYS A 318 -26.77 -3.23 6.92
N THR A 319 -26.92 -4.10 5.90
CA THR A 319 -26.30 -5.42 5.87
C THR A 319 -24.99 -5.36 5.07
N ARG A 320 -24.17 -6.42 5.11
CA ARG A 320 -22.93 -6.50 4.35
C ARG A 320 -23.18 -6.55 2.84
N GLU A 321 -24.32 -7.10 2.40
CA GLU A 321 -24.77 -7.12 1.01
C GLU A 321 -25.12 -5.73 0.47
N ASP A 322 -25.49 -4.78 1.35
CA ASP A 322 -25.75 -3.39 0.96
C ASP A 322 -24.46 -2.61 0.65
N ILE A 323 -23.26 -3.13 1.05
CA ILE A 323 -21.99 -2.46 0.87
C ILE A 323 -21.43 -2.82 -0.50
N THR A 324 -21.28 -1.83 -1.38
CA THR A 324 -20.80 -1.99 -2.76
C THR A 324 -19.70 -1.00 -3.11
N ASP A 325 -19.09 -1.11 -4.29
CA ASP A 325 -18.11 -0.17 -4.85
C ASP A 325 -16.93 0.15 -3.91
N VAL A 326 -16.48 -0.87 -3.19
CA VAL A 326 -15.40 -0.72 -2.21
C VAL A 326 -14.08 -0.47 -2.94
N THR A 327 -13.51 0.72 -2.74
CA THR A 327 -12.25 1.13 -3.38
C THR A 327 -11.36 1.89 -2.40
N PRO A 328 -10.04 1.65 -2.41
CA PRO A 328 -9.12 2.42 -1.59
C PRO A 328 -9.08 3.88 -2.06
N VAL A 329 -9.06 4.80 -1.12
CA VAL A 329 -8.72 6.20 -1.38
C VAL A 329 -7.20 6.34 -1.21
N LYS A 330 -6.57 7.21 -2.02
CA LYS A 330 -5.13 7.48 -1.86
C LYS A 330 -4.83 7.79 -0.39
N ALA A 331 -3.89 7.05 0.19
CA ALA A 331 -3.53 7.22 1.59
C ALA A 331 -3.13 8.67 1.88
N GLY A 332 -3.72 9.26 2.91
CA GLY A 332 -3.28 10.51 3.49
C GLY A 332 -1.98 10.33 4.30
N LEU A 333 -1.42 11.42 4.80
CA LEU A 333 -0.19 11.38 5.60
C LEU A 333 -0.36 10.69 6.96
N THR A 334 -1.59 10.62 7.46
CA THR A 334 -1.90 10.19 8.84
C THR A 334 -2.92 9.05 8.90
N ASN A 335 -3.78 8.89 7.89
CA ASN A 335 -4.93 7.98 7.95
C ASN A 335 -5.05 7.12 6.70
N LEU A 336 -5.61 5.91 6.86
CA LEU A 336 -5.98 5.00 5.78
C LEU A 336 -7.47 5.17 5.49
N SER A 337 -7.86 5.33 4.23
CA SER A 337 -9.25 5.61 3.88
C SER A 337 -9.76 4.69 2.77
N THR A 338 -11.03 4.33 2.85
CA THR A 338 -11.73 3.51 1.85
C THR A 338 -13.05 4.18 1.48
N LEU A 339 -13.30 4.31 0.18
CA LEU A 339 -14.58 4.71 -0.38
C LEU A 339 -15.46 3.47 -0.56
N PHE A 340 -16.74 3.59 -0.25
CA PHE A 340 -17.74 2.53 -0.44
C PHE A 340 -19.12 3.14 -0.63
N SER A 341 -20.07 2.34 -1.15
CA SER A 341 -21.47 2.74 -1.34
C SER A 341 -22.38 1.91 -0.45
N VAL A 342 -23.41 2.53 0.10
CA VAL A 342 -24.54 1.86 0.77
C VAL A 342 -25.84 2.47 0.26
N LYS A 343 -26.71 1.65 -0.30
CA LYS A 343 -28.03 2.08 -0.85
C LYS A 343 -27.90 3.27 -1.82
N GLY A 344 -26.83 3.29 -2.64
CA GLY A 344 -26.57 4.33 -3.65
C GLY A 344 -25.94 5.62 -3.11
N GLN A 345 -25.72 5.76 -1.81
CA GLN A 345 -24.95 6.85 -1.21
C GLN A 345 -23.52 6.44 -0.98
N LYS A 346 -22.56 7.28 -1.36
CA LYS A 346 -21.14 7.06 -1.15
C LYS A 346 -20.67 7.58 0.19
N TYR A 347 -19.76 6.82 0.82
CA TYR A 347 -19.17 7.11 2.12
C TYR A 347 -17.66 6.87 2.10
N ILE A 348 -16.96 7.50 3.03
CA ILE A 348 -15.56 7.23 3.35
C ILE A 348 -15.49 6.64 4.75
N TYR A 349 -14.84 5.48 4.87
CA TYR A 349 -14.37 4.95 6.14
C TYR A 349 -12.92 5.35 6.33
N ARG A 350 -12.61 6.09 7.41
CA ARG A 350 -11.24 6.43 7.80
C ARG A 350 -10.81 5.50 8.93
N HIS A 351 -9.73 4.78 8.70
CA HIS A 351 -9.05 3.95 9.70
C HIS A 351 -7.83 4.69 10.25
N PRO A 352 -7.59 4.70 11.58
CA PRO A 352 -6.42 5.37 12.13
C PRO A 352 -5.12 4.72 11.63
N GLY A 353 -4.16 5.52 11.19
CA GLY A 353 -2.82 5.04 10.86
C GLY A 353 -2.03 4.68 12.11
N LYS A 354 -1.13 3.72 12.05
CA LYS A 354 -0.26 3.34 13.18
C LYS A 354 0.55 4.54 13.67
N GLY A 355 0.56 4.78 14.98
CA GLY A 355 1.30 5.87 15.62
C GLY A 355 0.63 7.26 15.52
N THR A 356 -0.60 7.36 15.01
CA THR A 356 -1.36 8.63 15.03
C THR A 356 -1.99 8.93 16.39
N GLU A 357 -2.08 7.95 17.26
CA GLU A 357 -2.65 8.04 18.62
C GLU A 357 -1.89 9.04 19.50
N GLU A 358 -0.58 9.21 19.26
CA GLU A 358 0.26 10.15 20.00
C GLU A 358 0.17 11.60 19.49
N ILE A 359 -0.34 11.79 18.25
CA ILE A 359 -0.33 13.07 17.55
C ILE A 359 -1.73 13.69 17.49
N VAL A 360 -2.79 12.87 17.39
CA VAL A 360 -4.16 13.33 17.19
C VAL A 360 -5.03 12.98 18.40
N ASN A 361 -5.64 14.01 19.00
CA ASN A 361 -6.61 13.82 20.07
C ASN A 361 -7.99 13.53 19.49
N ARG A 362 -8.34 12.24 19.33
CA ARG A 362 -9.62 11.80 18.74
C ARG A 362 -10.85 12.28 19.49
N LYS A 363 -10.77 12.51 20.81
CA LYS A 363 -11.89 13.07 21.58
C LYS A 363 -12.11 14.55 21.28
N ALA A 364 -11.01 15.28 21.01
CA ALA A 364 -11.10 16.66 20.56
C ALA A 364 -11.72 16.73 19.15
N GLU A 365 -11.28 15.86 18.24
CA GLU A 365 -11.82 15.74 16.89
C GLU A 365 -13.33 15.45 16.92
N ALA A 366 -13.77 14.44 17.66
CA ALA A 366 -15.19 14.06 17.77
C ALA A 366 -16.07 15.20 18.30
N PHE A 367 -15.57 15.94 19.31
CA PHE A 367 -16.24 17.13 19.81
C PHE A 367 -16.38 18.20 18.71
N ALA A 368 -15.30 18.49 18.00
CA ALA A 368 -15.28 19.52 16.97
C ALA A 368 -16.16 19.16 15.76
N LEU A 369 -16.16 17.89 15.34
CA LEU A 369 -17.03 17.38 14.27
C LEU A 369 -18.52 17.56 14.62
N GLN A 370 -18.90 17.30 15.85
CA GLN A 370 -20.29 17.53 16.28
C GLN A 370 -20.63 19.01 16.25
N VAL A 371 -19.74 19.88 16.71
CA VAL A 371 -19.91 21.33 16.64
C VAL A 371 -20.00 21.80 15.18
N ALA A 372 -19.12 21.32 14.30
CA ALA A 372 -19.12 21.64 12.88
C ALA A 372 -20.45 21.29 12.20
N LYS A 373 -20.98 20.11 12.53
CA LYS A 373 -22.29 19.67 12.05
C LYS A 373 -23.42 20.56 12.55
N ASP A 374 -23.43 20.88 13.85
CA ASP A 374 -24.46 21.75 14.45
C ASP A 374 -24.45 23.18 13.86
N LEU A 375 -23.26 23.67 13.51
CA LEU A 375 -23.08 24.97 12.87
C LEU A 375 -23.29 24.95 11.34
N GLY A 376 -23.48 23.78 10.73
CA GLY A 376 -23.59 23.63 9.27
C GLY A 376 -22.28 23.89 8.52
N LEU A 377 -21.14 23.76 9.18
CA LEU A 377 -19.80 23.88 8.58
C LEU A 377 -19.35 22.59 7.89
N ASP A 378 -19.75 21.44 8.45
CA ASP A 378 -19.52 20.12 7.90
C ASP A 378 -20.78 19.23 8.07
N ASP A 379 -21.50 19.00 6.97
CA ASP A 379 -22.64 18.08 6.91
C ASP A 379 -22.25 16.68 6.41
N THR A 380 -20.95 16.46 6.16
CA THR A 380 -20.44 15.15 5.71
C THR A 380 -20.29 14.18 6.88
N PHE A 381 -20.05 14.67 8.07
CA PHE A 381 -19.84 13.86 9.27
C PHE A 381 -21.05 12.97 9.60
N VAL A 382 -20.81 11.66 9.69
CA VAL A 382 -21.80 10.66 10.11
C VAL A 382 -21.53 10.21 11.53
N TYR A 383 -20.37 9.63 11.78
CA TYR A 383 -19.99 9.07 13.08
C TYR A 383 -18.47 8.95 13.23
N GLU A 384 -17.97 9.11 14.44
CA GLU A 384 -16.61 8.79 14.86
C GLU A 384 -16.64 7.99 16.16
N GLN A 385 -15.74 6.99 16.26
CA GLN A 385 -15.46 6.26 17.48
C GLN A 385 -14.15 6.76 18.09
N PRO A 386 -14.19 7.64 19.11
CA PRO A 386 -12.98 8.31 19.61
C PRO A 386 -11.97 7.40 20.28
N GLU A 387 -12.42 6.30 20.89
CA GLU A 387 -11.56 5.33 21.56
C GLU A 387 -10.75 4.48 20.57
N GLU A 388 -11.34 4.18 19.41
CA GLU A 388 -10.70 3.38 18.35
C GLU A 388 -10.18 4.24 17.19
N GLY A 389 -10.61 5.50 17.09
CA GLY A 389 -10.12 6.49 16.13
C GLY A 389 -10.65 6.33 14.70
N TRP A 390 -11.61 5.44 14.43
CA TRP A 390 -12.21 5.33 13.11
C TRP A 390 -13.41 6.27 12.94
N LYS A 391 -13.62 6.68 11.66
CA LYS A 391 -14.66 7.65 11.32
C LYS A 391 -15.37 7.27 10.01
N ILE A 392 -16.66 7.56 9.92
CA ILE A 392 -17.47 7.49 8.70
C ILE A 392 -17.95 8.89 8.33
N SER A 393 -17.73 9.27 7.07
CA SER A 393 -18.22 10.51 6.49
C SER A 393 -18.88 10.24 5.14
N ARG A 394 -19.85 11.09 4.75
CA ARG A 394 -20.44 11.06 3.41
C ARG A 394 -19.42 11.55 2.39
N TYR A 395 -19.33 10.88 1.27
CA TYR A 395 -18.53 11.37 0.14
C TYR A 395 -19.39 12.24 -0.76
N ILE A 396 -18.90 13.43 -1.07
CA ILE A 396 -19.57 14.39 -1.94
C ILE A 396 -18.84 14.42 -3.28
N GLU A 397 -19.50 13.99 -4.34
CA GLU A 397 -18.92 13.97 -5.67
C GLU A 397 -18.88 15.37 -6.30
N GLY A 398 -17.88 15.59 -7.17
CA GLY A 398 -17.75 16.81 -7.98
C GLY A 398 -17.35 18.04 -7.18
N CYS A 399 -16.74 17.88 -6.01
CA CYS A 399 -16.11 18.96 -5.27
C CYS A 399 -14.71 19.26 -5.82
N SER A 400 -14.35 20.54 -5.78
CA SER A 400 -12.98 21.02 -5.89
C SER A 400 -12.48 21.52 -4.54
N GLU A 401 -11.18 21.70 -4.41
CA GLU A 401 -10.58 22.44 -3.31
C GLU A 401 -10.91 23.95 -3.43
N LEU A 402 -10.66 24.71 -2.36
CA LEU A 402 -10.81 26.16 -2.38
C LEU A 402 -9.80 26.80 -3.35
N ASP A 403 -10.30 27.69 -4.20
CA ASP A 403 -9.49 28.54 -5.07
C ASP A 403 -9.16 29.86 -4.37
N TYR A 404 -7.92 30.02 -3.94
CA TYR A 404 -7.42 31.25 -3.30
C TYR A 404 -7.46 32.49 -4.21
N GLY A 405 -7.52 32.34 -5.53
CA GLY A 405 -7.73 33.41 -6.51
C GLY A 405 -9.19 33.87 -6.61
N ASN A 406 -10.12 33.07 -6.10
CA ASN A 406 -11.55 33.39 -6.12
C ASN A 406 -11.97 34.11 -4.84
N ARG A 407 -12.07 35.45 -4.91
CA ARG A 407 -12.37 36.32 -3.75
C ARG A 407 -13.68 35.96 -3.03
N GLU A 408 -14.70 35.48 -3.74
CA GLU A 408 -15.97 35.07 -3.10
C GLU A 408 -15.79 33.74 -2.30
N GLN A 409 -14.99 32.81 -2.79
CA GLN A 409 -14.66 31.62 -2.04
C GLN A 409 -13.82 31.96 -0.80
N VAL A 410 -12.80 32.81 -0.94
CA VAL A 410 -11.98 33.31 0.17
C VAL A 410 -12.85 33.98 1.23
N LYS A 411 -13.75 34.91 0.82
CA LYS A 411 -14.69 35.57 1.72
C LYS A 411 -15.55 34.56 2.48
N ARG A 412 -16.08 33.56 1.79
CA ARG A 412 -16.93 32.55 2.40
C ARG A 412 -16.15 31.69 3.40
N ALA A 413 -14.94 31.25 3.06
CA ALA A 413 -14.07 30.50 3.96
C ALA A 413 -13.79 31.29 5.25
N LEU A 414 -13.42 32.57 5.14
CA LEU A 414 -13.15 33.42 6.29
C LEU A 414 -14.41 33.71 7.13
N GLN A 415 -15.60 33.74 6.50
CA GLN A 415 -16.88 33.81 7.22
C GLN A 415 -17.17 32.52 8.00
N MET A 416 -16.83 31.34 7.45
CA MET A 416 -16.94 30.06 8.16
C MET A 416 -16.00 30.03 9.37
N ALA A 417 -14.75 30.50 9.25
CA ALA A 417 -13.85 30.63 10.39
C ALA A 417 -14.46 31.55 11.46
N ARG A 418 -14.98 32.71 11.08
CA ARG A 418 -15.62 33.65 12.02
C ARG A 418 -16.84 33.02 12.70
N GLN A 419 -17.68 32.28 11.96
CA GLN A 419 -18.84 31.57 12.51
C GLN A 419 -18.41 30.56 13.59
N LEU A 420 -17.33 29.81 13.36
CA LEU A 420 -16.75 28.90 14.33
C LEU A 420 -16.26 29.65 15.56
N HIS A 421 -15.42 30.66 15.38
CA HIS A 421 -14.76 31.41 16.44
C HIS A 421 -15.75 32.20 17.34
N THR A 422 -16.89 32.61 16.76
CA THR A 422 -17.93 33.36 17.51
C THR A 422 -19.07 32.47 17.99
N SER A 423 -18.98 31.16 17.82
CA SER A 423 -20.04 30.19 18.19
C SER A 423 -20.28 30.07 19.69
N GLY A 424 -19.34 30.53 20.51
CA GLY A 424 -19.39 30.34 21.97
C GLY A 424 -19.23 28.89 22.44
N LYS A 425 -18.87 27.98 21.55
CA LYS A 425 -18.61 26.57 21.88
C LYS A 425 -17.26 26.45 22.57
N VAL A 426 -17.21 25.72 23.68
CA VAL A 426 -16.00 25.52 24.49
C VAL A 426 -15.64 24.04 24.52
N SER A 427 -14.44 23.72 24.06
CA SER A 427 -13.84 22.40 24.15
C SER A 427 -12.99 22.27 25.41
N PRO A 428 -12.94 21.10 26.06
CA PRO A 428 -12.00 20.88 27.16
C PRO A 428 -10.52 20.72 26.69
N TYR A 429 -10.30 20.71 25.39
CA TYR A 429 -8.99 20.52 24.76
C TYR A 429 -8.48 21.83 24.19
N SER A 430 -7.14 22.05 24.28
CA SER A 430 -6.46 23.21 23.73
C SER A 430 -5.31 22.80 22.84
N PHE A 431 -4.98 23.65 21.87
CA PHE A 431 -3.86 23.45 20.96
C PHE A 431 -3.13 24.78 20.74
N ASP A 432 -1.90 24.89 21.27
CA ASP A 432 -1.03 26.05 21.08
C ASP A 432 0.03 25.70 20.04
N LEU A 433 -0.17 26.14 18.79
CA LEU A 433 0.71 25.85 17.65
C LEU A 433 2.19 26.20 17.91
N TYR A 434 2.48 27.26 18.67
CA TYR A 434 3.87 27.57 19.01
C TYR A 434 4.48 26.55 19.99
N GLN A 435 3.73 26.14 21.03
CA GLN A 435 4.23 25.17 22.01
C GLN A 435 4.42 23.80 21.39
N GLU A 436 3.47 23.37 20.56
CA GLU A 436 3.58 22.11 19.82
C GLU A 436 4.79 22.11 18.88
N GLY A 437 4.98 23.22 18.12
CA GLY A 437 6.16 23.40 17.28
C GLY A 437 7.48 23.38 18.06
N ALA A 438 7.50 24.00 19.25
CA ALA A 438 8.66 23.99 20.13
C ALA A 438 8.97 22.59 20.69
N ALA A 439 7.92 21.80 21.01
CA ALA A 439 8.05 20.41 21.43
C ALA A 439 8.64 19.53 20.30
N ILE A 440 8.14 19.65 19.08
CA ILE A 440 8.69 18.95 17.91
C ILE A 440 10.14 19.36 17.66
N ALA A 441 10.46 20.65 17.72
CA ALA A 441 11.83 21.15 17.55
C ALA A 441 12.78 20.57 18.60
N LYS A 442 12.29 20.35 19.83
CA LYS A 442 13.07 19.68 20.89
C LYS A 442 13.32 18.21 20.50
N ILE A 443 12.31 17.49 20.03
CA ILE A 443 12.46 16.09 19.59
C ILE A 443 13.52 15.97 18.48
N LEU A 444 13.50 16.87 17.48
CA LEU A 444 14.49 16.90 16.40
C LEU A 444 15.92 17.09 16.93
N ARG A 445 16.10 17.97 17.93
CA ARG A 445 17.42 18.17 18.59
C ARG A 445 17.84 16.93 19.38
N ASP A 446 16.95 16.35 20.17
CA ASP A 446 17.21 15.14 20.95
C ASP A 446 17.60 13.95 20.04
N MET A 447 17.02 13.86 18.83
CA MET A 447 17.39 12.89 17.80
C MET A 447 18.69 13.22 17.06
N SER A 448 19.31 14.37 17.31
CA SER A 448 20.47 14.87 16.56
C SER A 448 20.20 14.97 15.05
N TYR A 449 18.97 15.29 14.65
CA TYR A 449 18.59 15.47 13.25
C TYR A 449 19.34 16.67 12.64
N PRO A 450 19.86 16.58 11.40
CA PRO A 450 20.57 17.68 10.76
C PRO A 450 19.66 18.89 10.57
N LEU A 451 19.83 19.93 11.36
CA LEU A 451 19.05 21.17 11.29
C LEU A 451 19.68 22.17 10.31
N PRO A 452 18.88 22.96 9.56
CA PRO A 452 19.38 24.05 8.72
C PRO A 452 20.15 25.10 9.51
N ARG A 453 21.07 25.81 8.83
CA ARG A 453 22.01 26.77 9.48
C ARG A 453 21.32 27.90 10.23
N ASP A 454 20.18 28.37 9.74
CA ASP A 454 19.42 29.48 10.32
C ASP A 454 18.28 29.03 11.25
N PHE A 455 18.15 27.71 11.49
CA PHE A 455 17.08 27.14 12.29
C PHE A 455 16.97 27.77 13.68
N GLU A 456 18.06 27.84 14.44
CA GLU A 456 18.05 28.37 15.80
C GLU A 456 17.76 29.88 15.83
N SER A 457 18.27 30.61 14.83
CA SER A 457 17.99 32.04 14.69
C SER A 457 16.50 32.29 14.38
N LEU A 458 15.93 31.50 13.48
CA LEU A 458 14.51 31.59 13.12
C LEU A 458 13.63 31.19 14.32
N ALA A 459 13.97 30.10 15.02
CA ALA A 459 13.27 29.65 16.22
C ALA A 459 13.22 30.75 17.31
N ALA A 460 14.33 31.40 17.56
CA ALA A 460 14.41 32.49 18.57
C ALA A 460 13.54 33.69 18.16
N ARG A 461 13.55 34.10 16.88
CA ARG A 461 12.73 35.19 16.36
C ARG A 461 11.23 34.86 16.45
N VAL A 462 10.84 33.68 15.98
CA VAL A 462 9.44 33.19 16.09
C VAL A 462 9.01 33.16 17.56
N GLY A 463 9.87 32.70 18.47
CA GLY A 463 9.59 32.69 19.92
C GLY A 463 9.34 34.10 20.47
N THR A 464 10.13 35.08 20.03
CA THR A 464 9.96 36.49 20.42
C THR A 464 8.62 37.04 19.91
N VAL A 465 8.28 36.77 18.66
CA VAL A 465 7.01 37.20 18.05
C VAL A 465 5.82 36.49 18.71
N ALA A 466 5.90 35.19 18.97
CA ALA A 466 4.86 34.44 19.69
C ALA A 466 4.60 34.99 21.10
N ALA A 467 5.65 35.41 21.80
CA ALA A 467 5.51 36.04 23.11
C ALA A 467 4.80 37.41 23.07
N LYS A 468 5.00 38.20 21.98
CA LYS A 468 4.29 39.46 21.73
C LYS A 468 2.86 39.20 21.29
N MET A 469 2.65 38.22 20.42
CA MET A 469 1.35 37.76 19.94
C MET A 469 0.42 37.38 21.11
N ARG A 470 0.91 36.63 22.08
CA ARG A 470 0.14 36.27 23.29
C ARG A 470 -0.37 37.45 24.10
N LYS A 471 0.29 38.61 24.05
CA LYS A 471 -0.16 39.83 24.75
C LYS A 471 -1.32 40.52 24.00
N ASP A 472 -1.39 40.33 22.70
CA ASP A 472 -2.49 40.84 21.86
C ASP A 472 -3.67 39.86 21.78
N ALA A 473 -3.46 38.59 22.16
CA ALA A 473 -4.47 37.54 22.09
C ALA A 473 -5.66 37.83 23.01
N GLY A 474 -6.86 37.52 22.53
CA GLY A 474 -8.09 37.48 23.32
C GLY A 474 -8.25 36.15 24.05
N GLU A 475 -9.47 35.90 24.55
CA GLU A 475 -9.83 34.59 25.10
C GLU A 475 -9.76 33.51 24.02
N PRO A 476 -9.26 32.31 24.33
CA PRO A 476 -9.22 31.21 23.37
C PRO A 476 -10.62 30.82 22.89
N VAL A 477 -10.74 30.53 21.60
CA VAL A 477 -11.97 30.06 20.97
C VAL A 477 -11.74 28.71 20.31
N LEU A 478 -12.82 28.02 19.92
CA LEU A 478 -12.68 26.80 19.13
C LEU A 478 -12.17 27.15 17.74
N CYS A 479 -10.99 26.62 17.39
CA CYS A 479 -10.30 26.78 16.10
C CYS A 479 -10.22 25.44 15.38
N HIS A 480 -10.09 25.50 14.07
CA HIS A 480 -9.84 24.34 13.22
C HIS A 480 -8.38 23.85 13.29
N ASN A 481 -7.43 24.79 13.39
CA ASN A 481 -5.97 24.63 13.46
C ASN A 481 -5.30 23.98 12.25
N ASP A 482 -6.07 23.59 11.22
CA ASP A 482 -5.60 23.15 9.90
C ASP A 482 -6.48 23.74 8.79
N PHE A 483 -6.71 25.04 8.88
CA PHE A 483 -7.64 25.81 8.08
C PHE A 483 -7.02 26.25 6.75
N TYR A 484 -7.03 25.36 5.72
CA TYR A 484 -6.40 25.62 4.43
C TYR A 484 -7.14 24.98 3.25
N GLY A 485 -6.77 25.33 2.01
CA GLY A 485 -7.50 25.03 0.79
C GLY A 485 -8.00 23.59 0.60
N PRO A 486 -7.15 22.55 0.74
CA PRO A 486 -7.56 21.16 0.59
C PRO A 486 -8.63 20.68 1.57
N ASN A 487 -8.78 21.34 2.74
CA ASN A 487 -9.80 21.00 3.72
C ASN A 487 -11.16 21.65 3.42
N PHE A 488 -11.29 22.36 2.29
CA PHE A 488 -12.56 22.86 1.82
C PHE A 488 -13.09 22.04 0.65
N LEU A 489 -14.33 21.57 0.77
CA LEU A 489 -15.05 20.94 -0.32
C LEU A 489 -15.97 21.99 -0.96
N VAL A 490 -15.64 22.42 -2.18
CA VAL A 490 -16.39 23.43 -2.92
C VAL A 490 -17.16 22.80 -4.06
N ARG A 491 -18.49 22.99 -4.08
CA ARG A 491 -19.36 22.52 -5.16
C ARG A 491 -20.38 23.63 -5.51
N GLY A 492 -20.13 24.33 -6.61
CA GLY A 492 -20.93 25.50 -6.98
C GLY A 492 -20.90 26.56 -5.88
N ASN A 493 -22.06 26.87 -5.30
CA ASN A 493 -22.17 27.82 -4.20
C ASN A 493 -22.08 27.16 -2.82
N GLU A 494 -21.95 25.84 -2.72
CA GLU A 494 -21.81 25.15 -1.45
C GLU A 494 -20.32 25.03 -1.08
N MET A 495 -20.05 25.17 0.20
CA MET A 495 -18.70 25.00 0.76
C MET A 495 -18.81 24.31 2.11
N ARG A 496 -17.95 23.34 2.34
CA ARG A 496 -17.84 22.59 3.59
C ARG A 496 -16.40 22.60 4.06
N LEU A 497 -16.19 22.61 5.36
CA LEU A 497 -14.88 22.53 5.99
C LEU A 497 -14.76 21.16 6.65
N ILE A 498 -13.79 20.37 6.23
CA ILE A 498 -13.55 19.00 6.69
C ILE A 498 -12.18 18.88 7.39
N ASP A 499 -11.91 17.71 7.94
CA ASP A 499 -10.64 17.32 8.58
C ASP A 499 -10.29 18.09 9.87
N TRP A 500 -11.10 17.85 10.88
CA TRP A 500 -11.08 18.51 12.19
C TRP A 500 -10.08 17.90 13.19
N GLU A 501 -9.08 17.13 12.73
CA GLU A 501 -8.22 16.33 13.62
C GLU A 501 -7.32 17.17 14.55
N TYR A 502 -7.07 18.46 14.23
CA TYR A 502 -6.33 19.39 15.08
C TYR A 502 -7.23 20.40 15.80
N ALA A 503 -8.55 20.26 15.67
CA ALA A 503 -9.47 21.26 16.20
C ALA A 503 -9.51 21.26 17.74
N ALA A 504 -9.28 22.43 18.33
CA ALA A 504 -9.24 22.64 19.78
C ALA A 504 -9.35 24.14 20.10
N MET A 505 -9.42 24.48 21.40
CA MET A 505 -9.36 25.86 21.85
C MET A 505 -7.99 26.48 21.56
N GLY A 506 -7.98 27.60 20.91
CA GLY A 506 -6.77 28.30 20.49
C GLY A 506 -6.99 29.77 20.17
N ASP A 507 -5.97 30.39 19.61
CA ASP A 507 -6.04 31.76 19.12
C ASP A 507 -6.68 31.78 17.70
N PRO A 508 -7.80 32.47 17.48
CA PRO A 508 -8.47 32.52 16.18
C PRO A 508 -7.58 33.04 15.04
N ALA A 509 -6.55 33.84 15.34
CA ALA A 509 -5.59 34.28 14.35
C ALA A 509 -4.77 33.12 13.75
N CYS A 510 -4.66 31.97 14.46
CA CYS A 510 -3.97 30.80 13.95
C CYS A 510 -4.71 30.14 12.78
N ASP A 511 -6.05 30.16 12.73
CA ASP A 511 -6.79 29.69 11.54
C ASP A 511 -6.54 30.61 10.33
N LEU A 512 -6.49 31.93 10.54
CA LEU A 512 -6.07 32.85 9.49
C LEU A 512 -4.61 32.63 9.07
N GLY A 513 -3.76 32.31 10.06
CA GLY A 513 -2.37 31.92 9.85
C GLY A 513 -2.23 30.66 8.99
N ASN A 514 -3.01 29.62 9.28
CA ASN A 514 -3.07 28.40 8.47
C ASN A 514 -3.54 28.69 7.03
N PHE A 515 -4.59 29.51 6.88
CA PHE A 515 -5.13 29.90 5.58
C PHE A 515 -4.08 30.53 4.67
N VAL A 516 -3.18 31.34 5.26
CA VAL A 516 -2.13 32.04 4.51
C VAL A 516 -0.86 31.18 4.38
N ALA A 517 -0.39 30.58 5.46
CA ALA A 517 0.89 29.84 5.45
C ALA A 517 0.86 28.58 4.61
N GLN A 518 -0.31 27.97 4.41
CA GLN A 518 -0.48 26.67 3.77
C GLN A 518 -1.01 26.80 2.33
N GLY A 519 -0.21 27.37 1.43
CA GLY A 519 -0.45 27.26 -0.01
C GLY A 519 -1.21 28.40 -0.68
N SER A 520 -1.64 29.46 0.04
CA SER A 520 -2.27 30.61 -0.60
C SER A 520 -1.33 31.37 -1.54
N GLY A 521 -0.04 31.38 -1.22
CA GLY A 521 0.97 32.17 -1.90
C GLY A 521 0.87 33.67 -1.64
N TYR A 522 0.02 34.10 -0.71
CA TYR A 522 -0.24 35.52 -0.45
C TYR A 522 1.00 36.26 0.06
N SER A 523 1.22 37.45 -0.48
CA SER A 523 2.11 38.45 0.07
C SER A 523 1.56 39.03 1.38
N ILE A 524 2.37 39.83 2.07
CA ILE A 524 1.95 40.52 3.28
C ILE A 524 0.78 41.49 2.95
N GLU A 525 0.83 42.18 1.83
CA GLU A 525 -0.21 43.13 1.39
C GLU A 525 -1.52 42.39 1.10
N GLU A 526 -1.47 41.29 0.35
CA GLU A 526 -2.64 40.44 0.06
C GLU A 526 -3.23 39.85 1.33
N THR A 527 -2.37 39.45 2.28
CA THR A 527 -2.80 38.96 3.61
C THR A 527 -3.58 40.06 4.35
N LEU A 528 -3.09 41.30 4.36
CA LEU A 528 -3.79 42.40 4.99
C LEU A 528 -5.11 42.75 4.27
N ASP A 529 -5.17 42.60 2.95
CA ASP A 529 -6.37 42.87 2.14
C ASP A 529 -7.53 41.89 2.40
N ILE A 530 -7.24 40.68 2.84
CA ILE A 530 -8.31 39.71 3.15
C ILE A 530 -8.84 39.83 4.59
N LEU A 531 -8.11 40.44 5.54
CA LEU A 531 -8.54 40.54 6.94
C LEU A 531 -9.92 41.21 7.10
N PRO A 532 -10.29 42.26 6.37
CA PRO A 532 -11.63 42.83 6.44
C PRO A 532 -12.76 41.84 6.11
N LEU A 533 -12.48 40.76 5.31
CA LEU A 533 -13.46 39.74 5.00
C LEU A 533 -13.78 38.86 6.21
N TYR A 534 -12.78 38.64 7.08
CA TYR A 534 -12.97 37.94 8.35
C TYR A 534 -13.62 38.84 9.40
N PHE A 535 -13.11 40.07 9.63
CA PHE A 535 -13.60 40.96 10.68
C PHE A 535 -14.96 41.62 10.35
N GLY A 536 -15.34 41.64 9.06
CA GLY A 536 -16.54 42.37 8.58
C GLY A 536 -16.39 43.90 8.62
N ARG A 537 -15.18 44.38 8.90
CA ARG A 537 -14.74 45.79 8.95
C ARG A 537 -13.24 45.86 8.70
N PRO A 538 -12.68 47.08 8.45
CA PRO A 538 -11.22 47.22 8.43
C PRO A 538 -10.58 46.70 9.72
N ALA A 539 -9.49 45.96 9.58
CA ALA A 539 -8.72 45.43 10.71
C ALA A 539 -7.94 46.60 11.38
N THR A 540 -7.92 46.61 12.71
CA THR A 540 -7.08 47.55 13.47
C THR A 540 -5.60 47.20 13.33
N GLU A 541 -4.70 48.12 13.64
CA GLU A 541 -3.25 47.88 13.63
C GLU A 541 -2.86 46.70 14.54
N GLN A 542 -3.50 46.57 15.70
CA GLN A 542 -3.31 45.45 16.60
C GLN A 542 -3.73 44.11 15.94
N GLU A 543 -4.89 44.08 15.30
CA GLU A 543 -5.37 42.88 14.60
C GLU A 543 -4.47 42.51 13.41
N GLN A 544 -3.99 43.50 12.66
CA GLN A 544 -3.07 43.29 11.55
C GLN A 544 -1.75 42.64 12.00
N ARG A 545 -1.08 43.27 12.99
CA ARG A 545 0.18 42.70 13.51
C ARG A 545 -0.01 41.32 14.15
N HIS A 546 -1.13 41.12 14.86
CA HIS A 546 -1.47 39.83 15.48
C HIS A 546 -1.67 38.73 14.43
N CYS A 547 -2.43 39.00 13.37
CA CYS A 547 -2.63 38.04 12.28
C CYS A 547 -1.33 37.74 11.53
N LEU A 548 -0.49 38.76 11.23
CA LEU A 548 0.80 38.50 10.57
C LEU A 548 1.74 37.68 11.45
N ALA A 549 1.73 37.92 12.77
CA ALA A 549 2.47 37.10 13.73
C ALA A 549 1.99 35.65 13.73
N ALA A 550 0.67 35.43 13.67
CA ALA A 550 0.07 34.11 13.59
C ALA A 550 0.51 33.35 12.33
N VAL A 551 0.59 34.02 11.17
CA VAL A 551 1.11 33.37 9.94
C VAL A 551 2.55 32.88 10.14
N GLY A 552 3.41 33.71 10.78
CA GLY A 552 4.79 33.35 11.07
C GLY A 552 4.90 32.16 12.03
N VAL A 553 4.09 32.13 13.10
CA VAL A 553 4.03 31.05 14.08
C VAL A 553 3.52 29.76 13.46
N VAL A 554 2.46 29.82 12.67
CA VAL A 554 1.89 28.65 11.98
C VAL A 554 2.87 28.09 10.94
N GLY A 555 3.50 28.98 10.15
CA GLY A 555 4.55 28.56 9.21
C GLY A 555 5.69 27.85 9.92
N TRP A 556 6.10 28.31 11.11
CA TRP A 556 7.07 27.65 11.94
C TRP A 556 6.62 26.26 12.42
N TYR A 557 5.39 26.12 12.92
CA TYR A 557 4.84 24.85 13.35
C TYR A 557 4.91 23.79 12.23
N TRP A 558 4.38 24.11 11.07
CA TRP A 558 4.38 23.18 9.94
C TRP A 558 5.80 22.93 9.39
N TYR A 559 6.69 23.90 9.45
CA TYR A 559 8.08 23.72 9.06
C TYR A 559 8.81 22.70 9.94
N VAL A 560 8.67 22.78 11.26
CA VAL A 560 9.30 21.79 12.18
C VAL A 560 8.61 20.43 12.08
N TRP A 561 7.28 20.42 11.87
CA TRP A 561 6.53 19.21 11.61
C TRP A 561 7.00 18.50 10.34
N ALA A 562 7.24 19.24 9.25
CA ALA A 562 7.78 18.69 8.00
C ALA A 562 9.16 18.05 8.18
N MET A 563 10.04 18.69 8.97
CA MET A 563 11.34 18.10 9.30
C MET A 563 11.19 16.82 10.13
N TYR A 564 10.27 16.80 11.07
CA TYR A 564 9.98 15.61 11.86
C TYR A 564 9.47 14.46 10.98
N LYS A 565 8.55 14.72 10.07
CA LYS A 565 8.08 13.73 9.09
C LYS A 565 9.24 13.21 8.21
N GLY A 566 10.15 14.11 7.80
CA GLY A 566 11.36 13.73 7.07
C GLY A 566 12.30 12.83 7.89
N ALA A 567 12.48 13.14 9.18
CA ALA A 567 13.26 12.33 10.12
C ALA A 567 12.67 10.92 10.31
N MET A 568 11.34 10.80 10.20
CA MET A 568 10.61 9.52 10.25
C MET A 568 10.55 8.80 8.89
N GLY A 569 11.27 9.24 7.86
CA GLY A 569 11.30 8.62 6.53
C GLY A 569 10.14 9.03 5.61
N ASN A 570 9.29 9.98 6.00
CA ASN A 570 8.11 10.43 5.25
C ASN A 570 8.22 11.92 4.84
N PRO A 571 9.13 12.31 3.92
CA PRO A 571 9.32 13.70 3.54
C PRO A 571 8.08 14.26 2.83
N VAL A 572 7.77 15.53 3.10
CA VAL A 572 6.57 16.22 2.58
C VAL A 572 6.84 17.05 1.31
N GLY A 573 7.99 16.87 0.68
CA GLY A 573 8.34 17.53 -0.58
C GLY A 573 8.46 19.06 -0.45
N GLU A 574 7.86 19.79 -1.38
CA GLU A 574 7.95 21.26 -1.48
C GLU A 574 7.31 22.02 -0.30
N TRP A 575 6.39 21.38 0.44
CA TRP A 575 5.73 21.98 1.60
C TRP A 575 6.72 22.46 2.66
N LEU A 576 7.82 21.73 2.86
CA LEU A 576 8.90 22.14 3.77
C LEU A 576 9.39 23.56 3.47
N TYR A 577 9.58 23.90 2.18
CA TYR A 577 10.05 25.21 1.76
C TYR A 577 8.97 26.27 1.84
N ILE A 578 7.73 25.93 1.50
CA ILE A 578 6.57 26.85 1.59
C ILE A 578 6.42 27.33 3.04
N TRP A 579 6.38 26.42 4.00
CA TRP A 579 6.24 26.74 5.41
C TRP A 579 7.45 27.47 6.00
N TYR A 580 8.67 27.09 5.58
CA TYR A 580 9.88 27.84 5.95
C TYR A 580 9.80 29.31 5.49
N ARG A 581 9.37 29.55 4.27
CA ARG A 581 9.21 30.91 3.74
C ARG A 581 8.17 31.71 4.51
N ALA A 582 7.01 31.11 4.79
CA ALA A 582 5.96 31.72 5.58
C ALA A 582 6.48 32.10 6.99
N ALA A 583 7.12 31.15 7.69
CA ALA A 583 7.75 31.42 8.99
C ALA A 583 8.70 32.60 8.94
N LYS A 584 9.59 32.67 7.95
CA LYS A 584 10.62 33.71 7.86
C LYS A 584 10.07 35.08 7.51
N GLN A 585 9.27 35.15 6.43
CA GLN A 585 8.78 36.42 5.88
C GLN A 585 7.77 37.10 6.82
N PHE A 586 6.82 36.34 7.36
CA PHE A 586 5.78 36.88 8.21
C PHE A 586 6.28 37.18 9.63
N THR A 587 7.23 36.40 10.17
CA THR A 587 7.91 36.77 11.40
C THR A 587 8.64 38.10 11.26
N GLU A 588 9.37 38.33 10.16
CA GLU A 588 10.04 39.62 9.88
C GLU A 588 9.07 40.79 9.76
N ALA A 589 7.93 40.58 9.08
CA ALA A 589 6.89 41.60 8.97
C ALA A 589 6.26 41.92 10.34
N ALA A 590 5.95 40.91 11.13
CA ALA A 590 5.40 41.09 12.47
C ALA A 590 6.38 41.82 13.42
N GLU A 591 7.67 41.47 13.41
CA GLU A 591 8.70 42.15 14.19
C GLU A 591 8.67 43.67 14.02
N LYS A 592 8.60 44.11 12.73
CA LYS A 592 8.55 45.56 12.37
C LYS A 592 7.30 46.26 12.90
N LEU A 593 6.17 45.57 13.00
CA LEU A 593 4.93 46.13 13.53
C LEU A 593 4.85 46.10 15.07
N TYR A 594 5.69 45.32 15.70
CA TYR A 594 5.80 45.22 17.16
C TYR A 594 6.93 46.15 17.73
N GLU A 595 7.74 46.76 16.84
CA GLU A 595 8.70 47.80 17.22
C GLU A 595 7.99 49.13 17.47
#